data_89a84193aae7211a2a4407f78cefdcf9
#
_entry.id   89a84193aae7211a2a4407f78cefdcf9
#
_cell.length_a   1.000
_cell.length_b   1.000
_cell.length_c   1.000
_cell.angle_alpha   90.00
_cell.angle_beta   90.00
_cell.angle_gamma   90.00
#
_symmetry.space_group_name_H-M   'P 1'
#
loop_
_entity.id
_entity.type
_entity.pdbx_description
1 polymer ?
#
loop_
_entity_poly.entity_id
_entity_poly.type
_entity_poly.pdbx_seq_one_letter_code
_entity_poly.pdbx_strand_id
1 'polypeptide(L)'
;MTDKKMKICILTPRFPFPENGGDVLRINHIARYLKAQGHTLLLVSLSDVQTPNTKEAAMLYDKVFFTPRSHTLSLVNGLLYMMRGKPIQCGYYDSKTYQAQLKEVVQHERPDLFISHLLRMVPYLEELGVEKQSIVEMTDALSKTYALSAGAKGGWIKKKVYAIEKNLIREYEQKVIRTFPKVVLVSKDDVDFLKRGADGEHTSLAMHTNGVDCVETPSKTYDENKITYIGNMRTLQNQDAVIFFAQEILPLIKKKRPLVKFYIVGAEPPQNIQALASDDIVVTGFVDDLETTIQDSCLAVAPVRVAAGIQNKVLVAMGGGLPVVMTSLISRAIPELEDGVNCYIRDDAPSIADRCLLLMNNKDIRDAIGLEGYHLVRENYSWSEKLKGYESI
;
A
#
# COMPACT_ATOMS: atom_id res chain seq x y z
N MET A 1 -25.01 14.33 -1.22
CA MET A 1 -23.76 14.30 -0.45
C MET A 1 -23.22 15.72 -0.47
N THR A 2 -22.88 16.25 0.67
CA THR A 2 -22.60 17.68 0.86
C THR A 2 -21.29 18.10 0.19
N ASP A 3 -21.35 18.97 -0.83
CA ASP A 3 -20.24 19.68 -1.48
C ASP A 3 -19.47 20.64 -0.51
N LYS A 4 -19.44 20.33 0.76
CA LYS A 4 -18.78 21.22 1.74
C LYS A 4 -17.27 21.01 1.68
N LYS A 5 -16.58 21.97 1.09
CA LYS A 5 -15.12 22.05 1.16
C LYS A 5 -14.68 22.22 2.60
N MET A 6 -13.82 21.32 3.09
CA MET A 6 -13.30 21.31 4.45
C MET A 6 -11.82 21.70 4.48
N LYS A 7 -11.38 22.23 5.62
CA LYS A 7 -9.97 22.36 5.96
C LYS A 7 -9.59 21.14 6.81
N ILE A 8 -8.70 20.29 6.29
CA ILE A 8 -8.33 19.00 6.88
C ILE A 8 -6.89 19.06 7.38
N CYS A 9 -6.68 18.72 8.65
CA CYS A 9 -5.37 18.64 9.28
C CYS A 9 -4.92 17.17 9.35
N ILE A 10 -3.82 16.84 8.67
CA ILE A 10 -3.24 15.50 8.61
C ILE A 10 -2.02 15.44 9.51
N LEU A 11 -2.06 14.55 10.52
CA LEU A 11 -0.99 14.32 11.48
C LEU A 11 -0.19 13.08 11.08
N THR A 12 1.13 13.20 10.89
CA THR A 12 1.98 12.07 10.50
C THR A 12 3.17 11.88 11.44
N PRO A 13 3.54 10.62 11.77
CA PRO A 13 4.65 10.32 12.69
C PRO A 13 6.03 10.47 12.03
N ARG A 14 6.08 10.64 10.73
CA ARG A 14 7.28 10.94 9.95
C ARG A 14 6.91 11.80 8.74
N PHE A 15 7.87 12.57 8.26
CA PHE A 15 7.66 13.42 7.09
C PHE A 15 7.38 12.55 5.85
N PRO A 16 6.25 12.79 5.13
CA PRO A 16 5.78 11.86 4.12
C PRO A 16 6.44 12.05 2.73
N PHE A 17 7.65 12.59 2.69
CA PHE A 17 8.46 12.74 1.48
C PHE A 17 9.95 12.54 1.79
N PRO A 18 10.71 11.89 0.88
CA PRO A 18 10.25 11.23 -0.36
C PRO A 18 9.30 10.08 -0.08
N GLU A 19 8.47 9.69 -1.06
CA GLU A 19 7.43 8.66 -0.94
C GLU A 19 7.98 7.23 -0.84
N ASN A 20 8.77 6.97 0.19
CA ASN A 20 9.40 5.68 0.44
C ASN A 20 8.68 4.91 1.55
N GLY A 21 8.00 3.83 1.17
CA GLY A 21 7.31 2.94 2.10
C GLY A 21 5.78 3.02 2.00
N GLY A 22 5.12 1.89 2.30
CA GLY A 22 3.68 1.72 2.07
C GLY A 22 2.79 2.66 2.87
N ASP A 23 3.16 3.00 4.12
CA ASP A 23 2.43 3.94 4.96
C ASP A 23 2.50 5.38 4.40
N VAL A 24 3.68 5.79 3.91
CA VAL A 24 3.87 7.11 3.28
C VAL A 24 3.10 7.22 1.97
N LEU A 25 3.18 6.22 1.10
CA LEU A 25 2.40 6.16 -0.13
C LEU A 25 0.91 6.28 0.17
N ARG A 26 0.41 5.51 1.14
CA ARG A 26 -1.00 5.52 1.50
C ARG A 26 -1.49 6.88 1.95
N ILE A 27 -0.79 7.55 2.88
CA ILE A 27 -1.27 8.86 3.37
C ILE A 27 -1.22 9.93 2.28
N ASN A 28 -0.26 9.86 1.36
CA ASN A 28 -0.19 10.78 0.24
C ASN A 28 -1.29 10.51 -0.81
N HIS A 29 -1.68 9.24 -1.04
CA HIS A 29 -2.86 8.94 -1.88
C HIS A 29 -4.16 9.42 -1.23
N ILE A 30 -4.32 9.28 0.09
CA ILE A 30 -5.45 9.87 0.82
C ILE A 30 -5.45 11.40 0.65
N ALA A 31 -4.30 12.05 0.78
CA ALA A 31 -4.18 13.49 0.57
C ALA A 31 -4.50 13.91 -0.88
N ARG A 32 -4.01 13.17 -1.90
CA ARG A 32 -4.35 13.42 -3.31
C ARG A 32 -5.85 13.28 -3.56
N TYR A 33 -6.47 12.24 -3.02
CA TYR A 33 -7.92 12.04 -3.13
C TYR A 33 -8.67 13.22 -2.51
N LEU A 34 -8.37 13.62 -1.29
CA LEU A 34 -9.02 14.73 -0.59
C LEU A 34 -8.79 16.07 -1.32
N LYS A 35 -7.59 16.27 -1.87
CA LYS A 35 -7.28 17.46 -2.68
C LYS A 35 -8.11 17.51 -3.95
N ALA A 36 -8.29 16.37 -4.63
CA ALA A 36 -9.13 16.24 -5.82
C ALA A 36 -10.61 16.52 -5.52
N GLN A 37 -11.09 16.26 -4.28
CA GLN A 37 -12.43 16.64 -3.81
C GLN A 37 -12.51 18.15 -3.47
N GLY A 38 -11.43 18.90 -3.58
CA GLY A 38 -11.39 20.36 -3.39
C GLY A 38 -11.21 20.79 -1.93
N HIS A 39 -10.77 19.89 -1.04
CA HIS A 39 -10.43 20.23 0.34
C HIS A 39 -9.11 20.99 0.44
N THR A 40 -8.97 21.80 1.52
CA THR A 40 -7.72 22.46 1.90
C THR A 40 -6.96 21.56 2.88
N LEU A 41 -5.70 21.23 2.57
CA LEU A 41 -4.93 20.26 3.35
C LEU A 41 -3.79 20.92 4.13
N LEU A 42 -3.75 20.66 5.43
CA LEU A 42 -2.66 21.04 6.33
C LEU A 42 -1.90 19.77 6.72
N LEU A 43 -0.59 19.75 6.50
CA LEU A 43 0.28 18.69 7.01
C LEU A 43 0.95 19.18 8.30
N VAL A 44 0.80 18.42 9.38
CA VAL A 44 1.58 18.58 10.62
C VAL A 44 2.32 17.28 10.88
N SER A 45 3.64 17.31 10.75
CA SER A 45 4.48 16.10 10.73
C SER A 45 5.58 16.14 11.78
N LEU A 46 5.85 14.98 12.39
CA LEU A 46 7.16 14.74 12.97
C LEU A 46 8.19 14.49 11.85
N SER A 47 9.44 14.78 12.09
CA SER A 47 10.52 14.55 11.11
C SER A 47 11.74 13.93 11.76
N ASP A 48 12.33 12.94 11.09
CA ASP A 48 13.58 12.30 11.53
C ASP A 48 14.82 13.13 11.12
N VAL A 49 14.63 14.15 10.27
CA VAL A 49 15.67 15.09 9.86
C VAL A 49 15.33 16.51 10.31
N GLN A 50 16.35 17.33 10.57
CA GLN A 50 16.18 18.71 11.05
C GLN A 50 15.46 19.60 10.04
N THR A 51 15.76 19.42 8.76
CA THR A 51 15.20 20.23 7.66
C THR A 51 14.80 19.30 6.51
N PRO A 52 13.56 18.76 6.51
CA PRO A 52 13.07 17.93 5.42
C PRO A 52 12.88 18.78 4.15
N ASN A 53 13.00 18.15 2.98
CA ASN A 53 12.68 18.81 1.72
C ASN A 53 11.16 19.01 1.60
N THR A 54 10.71 20.23 1.82
CA THR A 54 9.27 20.57 1.81
C THR A 54 8.71 20.86 0.42
N LYS A 55 9.54 20.91 -0.63
CA LYS A 55 9.09 21.29 -1.98
C LYS A 55 8.04 20.33 -2.53
N GLU A 56 8.26 19.03 -2.44
CA GLU A 56 7.30 18.03 -2.89
C GLU A 56 6.02 18.05 -2.05
N ALA A 57 6.15 18.21 -0.72
CA ALA A 57 5.02 18.32 0.17
C ALA A 57 4.15 19.54 -0.16
N ALA A 58 4.75 20.69 -0.51
CA ALA A 58 4.04 21.91 -0.88
C ALA A 58 3.27 21.83 -2.21
N MET A 59 3.55 20.82 -3.05
CA MET A 59 2.76 20.56 -4.27
C MET A 59 1.43 19.87 -3.92
N LEU A 60 1.38 19.13 -2.82
CA LEU A 60 0.20 18.37 -2.39
C LEU A 60 -0.58 19.08 -1.26
N TYR A 61 0.12 19.58 -0.26
CA TYR A 61 -0.46 20.22 0.92
C TYR A 61 -0.42 21.75 0.80
N ASP A 62 -1.50 22.44 1.19
CA ASP A 62 -1.59 23.90 1.13
C ASP A 62 -0.69 24.59 2.18
N LYS A 63 -0.52 23.93 3.34
CA LYS A 63 0.43 24.35 4.38
C LYS A 63 1.13 23.12 4.96
N VAL A 64 2.42 23.29 5.23
CA VAL A 64 3.29 22.23 5.75
C VAL A 64 3.98 22.71 7.02
N PHE A 65 3.76 21.99 8.10
CA PHE A 65 4.39 22.20 9.40
C PHE A 65 5.14 20.93 9.79
N PHE A 66 6.33 21.06 10.35
CA PHE A 66 7.09 19.90 10.82
C PHE A 66 7.87 20.20 12.09
N THR A 67 8.06 19.17 12.90
CA THR A 67 8.87 19.23 14.12
C THR A 67 9.93 18.13 14.06
N PRO A 68 11.22 18.46 14.11
CA PRO A 68 12.28 17.47 14.21
C PRO A 68 12.16 16.65 15.50
N ARG A 69 12.36 15.33 15.38
CA ARG A 69 12.26 14.39 16.50
C ARG A 69 13.65 14.01 17.03
N SER A 70 13.77 14.01 18.35
CA SER A 70 14.98 13.49 19.04
C SER A 70 14.82 12.01 19.34
N HIS A 71 15.64 11.15 18.75
CA HIS A 71 15.60 9.70 18.98
C HIS A 71 15.87 9.32 20.44
N THR A 72 16.76 10.04 21.13
CA THR A 72 17.08 9.79 22.54
C THR A 72 15.89 10.08 23.46
N LEU A 73 15.22 11.24 23.26
CA LEU A 73 13.99 11.56 23.99
C LEU A 73 12.87 10.59 23.67
N SER A 74 12.76 10.14 22.42
CA SER A 74 11.76 9.14 22.01
C SER A 74 11.89 7.84 22.78
N LEU A 75 13.11 7.34 22.98
CA LEU A 75 13.36 6.13 23.78
C LEU A 75 12.97 6.31 25.25
N VAL A 76 13.33 7.45 25.85
CA VAL A 76 12.96 7.77 27.25
C VAL A 76 11.44 7.87 27.39
N ASN A 77 10.77 8.56 26.49
CA ASN A 77 9.32 8.72 26.52
C ASN A 77 8.60 7.37 26.29
N GLY A 78 9.11 6.50 25.41
CA GLY A 78 8.60 5.15 25.23
C GLY A 78 8.64 4.33 26.52
N LEU A 79 9.75 4.39 27.26
CA LEU A 79 9.90 3.71 28.56
C LEU A 79 8.94 4.28 29.62
N LEU A 80 8.81 5.60 29.68
CA LEU A 80 7.88 6.26 30.60
C LEU A 80 6.42 5.88 30.32
N TYR A 81 6.04 5.73 29.04
CA TYR A 81 4.72 5.28 28.66
C TYR A 81 4.47 3.85 29.10
N MET A 82 5.43 2.94 28.90
CA MET A 82 5.35 1.56 29.38
C MET A 82 5.14 1.49 30.90
N MET A 83 5.89 2.29 31.67
CA MET A 83 5.74 2.38 33.13
C MET A 83 4.36 2.88 33.58
N ARG A 84 3.67 3.64 32.73
CA ARG A 84 2.32 4.15 32.94
C ARG A 84 1.23 3.25 32.39
N GLY A 85 1.56 2.04 31.92
CA GLY A 85 0.62 1.12 31.29
C GLY A 85 0.08 1.61 29.94
N LYS A 86 0.87 2.41 29.19
CA LYS A 86 0.51 2.92 27.86
C LYS A 86 1.43 2.32 26.79
N PRO A 87 0.98 2.23 25.53
CA PRO A 87 1.80 1.68 24.45
C PRO A 87 3.13 2.41 24.28
N ILE A 88 4.22 1.66 24.24
CA ILE A 88 5.59 2.17 24.04
C ILE A 88 5.67 2.98 22.74
N GLN A 89 5.04 2.50 21.68
CA GLN A 89 5.04 3.18 20.40
C GLN A 89 4.40 4.57 20.47
N CYS A 90 3.32 4.76 21.21
CA CYS A 90 2.74 6.10 21.39
C CYS A 90 3.72 7.02 22.12
N GLY A 91 4.40 6.51 23.17
CA GLY A 91 5.42 7.26 23.89
C GLY A 91 6.64 7.60 23.04
N TYR A 92 7.08 6.67 22.20
CA TYR A 92 8.21 6.89 21.29
C TYR A 92 8.00 8.06 20.30
N TYR A 93 6.75 8.36 19.94
CA TYR A 93 6.38 9.47 19.09
C TYR A 93 5.82 10.67 19.87
N ASP A 94 5.83 10.64 21.20
CA ASP A 94 5.41 11.78 22.03
C ASP A 94 6.47 12.89 22.02
N SER A 95 6.03 14.12 21.64
CA SER A 95 6.88 15.31 21.56
C SER A 95 6.11 16.54 22.02
N LYS A 96 6.57 17.16 23.11
CA LYS A 96 5.98 18.39 23.62
C LYS A 96 6.09 19.56 22.63
N THR A 97 7.19 19.61 21.87
CA THR A 97 7.39 20.64 20.83
C THR A 97 6.38 20.48 19.70
N TYR A 98 6.17 19.25 19.25
CA TYR A 98 5.14 18.95 18.24
C TYR A 98 3.74 19.30 18.75
N GLN A 99 3.44 18.96 20.01
CA GLN A 99 2.15 19.28 20.64
C GLN A 99 1.91 20.81 20.70
N ALA A 100 2.93 21.59 21.05
CA ALA A 100 2.83 23.04 21.08
C ALA A 100 2.58 23.61 19.68
N GLN A 101 3.34 23.15 18.66
CA GLN A 101 3.15 23.54 17.27
C GLN A 101 1.74 23.17 16.77
N LEU A 102 1.27 21.95 17.07
CA LEU A 102 -0.05 21.51 16.68
C LEU A 102 -1.17 22.36 17.28
N LYS A 103 -1.05 22.73 18.58
CA LYS A 103 -2.00 23.65 19.24
C LYS A 103 -2.04 25.02 18.56
N GLU A 104 -0.87 25.57 18.21
CA GLU A 104 -0.77 26.83 17.48
C GLU A 104 -1.43 26.74 16.10
N VAL A 105 -1.13 25.68 15.33
CA VAL A 105 -1.76 25.43 14.02
C VAL A 105 -3.26 25.36 14.13
N VAL A 106 -3.79 24.63 15.12
CA VAL A 106 -5.24 24.47 15.31
C VAL A 106 -5.91 25.80 15.67
N GLN A 107 -5.29 26.63 16.50
CA GLN A 107 -5.82 27.94 16.88
C GLN A 107 -5.89 28.91 15.69
N HIS A 108 -4.86 28.92 14.84
CA HIS A 108 -4.77 29.85 13.71
C HIS A 108 -5.57 29.36 12.49
N GLU A 109 -5.48 28.07 12.16
CA GLU A 109 -6.05 27.50 10.95
C GLU A 109 -7.49 27.02 11.11
N ARG A 110 -7.90 26.63 12.31
CA ARG A 110 -9.23 26.12 12.66
C ARG A 110 -9.70 25.02 11.70
N PRO A 111 -9.02 23.85 11.67
CA PRO A 111 -9.42 22.74 10.82
C PRO A 111 -10.83 22.23 11.14
N ASP A 112 -11.58 21.82 10.11
CA ASP A 112 -12.90 21.20 10.25
C ASP A 112 -12.80 19.70 10.59
N LEU A 113 -11.73 19.03 10.09
CA LEU A 113 -11.50 17.60 10.22
C LEU A 113 -10.02 17.32 10.51
N PHE A 114 -9.77 16.29 11.31
CA PHE A 114 -8.42 15.80 11.61
C PHE A 114 -8.25 14.36 11.11
N ILE A 115 -7.07 14.03 10.59
CA ILE A 115 -6.69 12.68 10.22
C ILE A 115 -5.42 12.32 10.98
N SER A 116 -5.52 11.35 11.90
CA SER A 116 -4.35 10.74 12.53
C SER A 116 -3.82 9.63 11.64
N HIS A 117 -2.65 9.83 11.06
CA HIS A 117 -1.97 8.76 10.34
C HIS A 117 -1.21 7.89 11.33
N LEU A 118 -1.67 6.64 11.46
CA LEU A 118 -1.26 5.61 12.39
C LEU A 118 -1.69 5.87 13.86
N LEU A 119 -1.89 4.78 14.59
CA LEU A 119 -2.32 4.75 15.99
C LEU A 119 -1.46 5.65 16.90
N ARG A 120 -0.19 5.78 16.58
CA ARG A 120 0.81 6.50 17.40
C ARG A 120 0.62 8.03 17.42
N MET A 121 -0.18 8.60 16.50
CA MET A 121 -0.51 10.03 16.49
C MET A 121 -1.82 10.36 17.23
N VAL A 122 -2.60 9.35 17.59
CA VAL A 122 -3.90 9.51 18.28
C VAL A 122 -3.79 10.28 19.61
N PRO A 123 -2.74 10.09 20.47
CA PRO A 123 -2.63 10.84 21.71
C PRO A 123 -2.68 12.35 21.55
N TYR A 124 -2.23 12.88 20.41
CA TYR A 124 -2.28 14.31 20.12
C TYR A 124 -3.71 14.80 19.87
N LEU A 125 -4.56 14.01 19.25
CA LEU A 125 -5.98 14.32 19.06
C LEU A 125 -6.76 14.25 20.37
N GLU A 126 -6.47 13.26 21.23
CA GLU A 126 -7.04 13.15 22.57
C GLU A 126 -6.68 14.35 23.44
N GLU A 127 -5.42 14.84 23.39
CA GLU A 127 -4.99 16.02 24.16
C GLU A 127 -5.62 17.32 23.64
N LEU A 128 -5.98 17.39 22.36
CA LEU A 128 -6.72 18.52 21.78
C LEU A 128 -8.21 18.47 22.06
N GLY A 129 -8.78 17.30 22.43
CA GLY A 129 -10.22 17.11 22.63
C GLY A 129 -11.03 17.17 21.34
N VAL A 130 -10.44 16.70 20.22
CA VAL A 130 -11.05 16.78 18.87
C VAL A 130 -11.45 15.41 18.31
N GLU A 131 -11.64 14.40 19.17
CA GLU A 131 -11.94 13.03 18.78
C GLU A 131 -13.14 12.93 17.84
N LYS A 132 -14.19 13.72 18.13
CA LYS A 132 -15.46 13.71 17.36
C LYS A 132 -15.34 14.28 15.95
N GLN A 133 -14.26 15.00 15.66
CA GLN A 133 -13.92 15.60 14.36
C GLN A 133 -12.68 14.93 13.75
N SER A 134 -12.46 13.64 14.09
CA SER A 134 -11.23 12.98 13.71
C SER A 134 -11.47 11.60 13.10
N ILE A 135 -10.67 11.29 12.07
CA ILE A 135 -10.51 9.97 11.49
C ILE A 135 -9.17 9.41 11.96
N VAL A 136 -9.17 8.17 12.42
CA VAL A 136 -7.94 7.44 12.75
C VAL A 136 -7.62 6.46 11.62
N GLU A 137 -6.63 6.77 10.82
CA GLU A 137 -6.07 5.88 9.79
C GLU A 137 -5.07 4.93 10.47
N MET A 138 -5.54 3.78 10.92
CA MET A 138 -4.66 2.77 11.56
C MET A 138 -3.79 2.02 10.56
N THR A 139 -4.27 1.85 9.34
CA THR A 139 -3.68 1.00 8.29
C THR A 139 -3.82 -0.49 8.65
N ASP A 140 -3.17 -0.96 9.70
CA ASP A 140 -3.18 -2.35 10.16
C ASP A 140 -3.55 -2.45 11.64
N ALA A 141 -4.02 -3.65 12.06
CA ALA A 141 -4.18 -3.98 13.47
C ALA A 141 -2.79 -4.26 14.09
N LEU A 142 -2.22 -3.26 14.74
CA LEU A 142 -0.85 -3.31 15.25
C LEU A 142 -0.66 -4.39 16.31
N SER A 143 -1.65 -4.62 17.18
CA SER A 143 -1.62 -5.70 18.19
C SER A 143 -1.54 -7.09 17.56
N LYS A 144 -2.13 -7.30 16.38
CA LYS A 144 -2.02 -8.54 15.60
C LYS A 144 -0.59 -8.74 15.08
N THR A 145 0.03 -7.68 14.56
CA THR A 145 1.42 -7.71 14.11
C THR A 145 2.38 -8.08 15.26
N TYR A 146 2.17 -7.51 16.44
CA TYR A 146 2.95 -7.87 17.64
C TYR A 146 2.69 -9.30 18.11
N ALA A 147 1.46 -9.81 17.99
CA ALA A 147 1.13 -11.20 18.33
C ALA A 147 1.89 -12.20 17.44
N LEU A 148 1.97 -11.94 16.15
CA LEU A 148 2.73 -12.75 15.19
C LEU A 148 4.24 -12.65 15.43
N SER A 149 4.74 -11.46 15.74
CA SER A 149 6.17 -11.20 15.98
C SER A 149 6.68 -11.77 17.30
N ALA A 150 5.82 -11.93 18.30
CA ALA A 150 6.19 -12.55 19.59
C ALA A 150 6.63 -14.02 19.45
N GLY A 151 6.16 -14.71 18.41
CA GLY A 151 6.57 -16.09 18.05
C GLY A 151 7.86 -16.18 17.23
N ALA A 152 8.40 -15.07 16.71
CA ALA A 152 9.54 -15.06 15.82
C ALA A 152 10.88 -15.27 16.56
N LYS A 153 11.97 -15.56 15.81
CA LYS A 153 13.33 -15.69 16.34
C LYS A 153 13.78 -14.38 17.00
N GLY A 154 14.13 -14.42 18.30
CA GLY A 154 14.64 -13.26 19.04
C GLY A 154 14.95 -13.61 20.51
N GLY A 155 15.81 -12.81 21.16
CA GLY A 155 16.16 -12.98 22.58
C GLY A 155 14.93 -12.85 23.49
N TRP A 156 14.99 -13.49 24.67
CA TRP A 156 13.89 -13.56 25.64
C TRP A 156 13.37 -12.18 26.10
N ILE A 157 14.25 -11.19 26.21
CA ILE A 157 13.88 -9.81 26.59
C ILE A 157 12.96 -9.19 25.51
N LYS A 158 13.34 -9.33 24.23
CA LYS A 158 12.54 -8.82 23.10
C LYS A 158 11.18 -9.47 23.05
N LYS A 159 11.09 -10.79 23.29
CA LYS A 159 9.80 -11.51 23.35
C LYS A 159 8.92 -11.00 24.49
N LYS A 160 9.50 -10.75 25.67
CA LYS A 160 8.75 -10.22 26.83
C LYS A 160 8.24 -8.80 26.58
N VAL A 161 9.05 -7.92 25.99
CA VAL A 161 8.62 -6.57 25.60
C VAL A 161 7.49 -6.64 24.58
N TYR A 162 7.60 -7.49 23.55
CA TYR A 162 6.53 -7.65 22.56
C TYR A 162 5.24 -8.21 23.16
N ALA A 163 5.33 -9.12 24.12
CA ALA A 163 4.13 -9.65 24.79
C ALA A 163 3.41 -8.59 25.63
N ILE A 164 4.16 -7.71 26.31
CA ILE A 164 3.59 -6.58 27.08
C ILE A 164 2.98 -5.57 26.09
N GLU A 165 3.74 -5.14 25.10
CA GLU A 165 3.32 -4.12 24.12
C GLU A 165 2.09 -4.57 23.34
N LYS A 166 2.00 -5.84 22.97
CA LYS A 166 0.82 -6.42 22.32
C LYS A 166 -0.47 -6.14 23.11
N ASN A 167 -0.44 -6.35 24.42
CA ASN A 167 -1.62 -6.16 25.27
C ASN A 167 -1.97 -4.66 25.42
N LEU A 168 -0.95 -3.81 25.67
CA LEU A 168 -1.13 -2.37 25.80
C LEU A 168 -1.70 -1.76 24.49
N ILE A 169 -1.17 -2.17 23.34
CA ILE A 169 -1.69 -1.75 22.03
C ILE A 169 -3.12 -2.24 21.85
N ARG A 170 -3.43 -3.50 22.18
CA ARG A 170 -4.77 -4.06 22.04
C ARG A 170 -5.80 -3.26 22.84
N GLU A 171 -5.51 -2.95 24.09
CA GLU A 171 -6.38 -2.14 24.94
C GLU A 171 -6.56 -0.73 24.37
N TYR A 172 -5.48 -0.14 23.85
CA TYR A 172 -5.52 1.18 23.26
C TYR A 172 -6.29 1.21 21.94
N GLU A 173 -6.11 0.22 21.05
CA GLU A 173 -6.91 0.05 19.83
C GLU A 173 -8.40 -0.03 20.17
N GLN A 174 -8.76 -0.83 21.17
CA GLN A 174 -10.16 -0.95 21.63
C GLN A 174 -10.72 0.36 22.18
N LYS A 175 -9.91 1.13 22.93
CA LYS A 175 -10.30 2.48 23.38
C LYS A 175 -10.56 3.40 22.20
N VAL A 176 -9.65 3.43 21.22
CA VAL A 176 -9.76 4.29 20.04
C VAL A 176 -11.02 3.95 19.23
N ILE A 177 -11.31 2.68 18.99
CA ILE A 177 -12.52 2.24 18.29
C ILE A 177 -13.80 2.71 18.99
N ARG A 178 -13.82 2.76 20.31
CA ARG A 178 -14.99 3.26 21.07
C ARG A 178 -15.11 4.78 21.13
N THR A 179 -13.99 5.50 20.98
CA THR A 179 -13.93 6.95 21.19
C THR A 179 -14.08 7.75 19.90
N PHE A 180 -13.47 7.26 18.81
CA PHE A 180 -13.45 7.97 17.54
C PHE A 180 -14.60 7.55 16.63
N PRO A 181 -15.19 8.49 15.85
CA PRO A 181 -16.33 8.19 14.98
C PRO A 181 -15.94 7.33 13.79
N LYS A 182 -14.68 7.40 13.34
CA LYS A 182 -14.18 6.60 12.21
C LYS A 182 -12.74 6.15 12.42
N VAL A 183 -12.55 4.85 12.34
CA VAL A 183 -11.26 4.16 12.43
C VAL A 183 -11.07 3.30 11.18
N VAL A 184 -10.06 3.60 10.39
CA VAL A 184 -9.85 3.00 9.07
C VAL A 184 -8.76 1.96 9.10
N LEU A 185 -9.03 0.81 8.48
CA LEU A 185 -8.11 -0.31 8.26
C LEU A 185 -8.08 -0.68 6.77
N VAL A 186 -6.98 -1.27 6.31
CA VAL A 186 -6.82 -1.63 4.89
C VAL A 186 -7.32 -3.03 4.55
N SER A 187 -7.51 -3.90 5.54
CA SER A 187 -7.89 -5.28 5.29
C SER A 187 -9.08 -5.72 6.13
N LYS A 188 -9.90 -6.60 5.53
CA LYS A 188 -11.01 -7.25 6.23
C LYS A 188 -10.52 -8.09 7.41
N ASP A 189 -9.37 -8.76 7.26
CA ASP A 189 -8.81 -9.62 8.29
C ASP A 189 -8.41 -8.83 9.56
N ASP A 190 -7.93 -7.59 9.41
CA ASP A 190 -7.63 -6.70 10.54
C ASP A 190 -8.91 -6.14 11.19
N VAL A 191 -9.90 -5.78 10.37
CA VAL A 191 -11.23 -5.39 10.88
C VAL A 191 -11.84 -6.53 11.69
N ASP A 192 -11.86 -7.75 11.15
CA ASP A 192 -12.41 -8.92 11.82
C ASP A 192 -11.61 -9.29 13.09
N PHE A 193 -10.29 -9.11 13.05
CA PHE A 193 -9.45 -9.32 14.23
C PHE A 193 -9.77 -8.33 15.34
N LEU A 194 -9.94 -7.05 15.05
CA LEU A 194 -10.27 -6.04 16.05
C LEU A 194 -11.68 -6.21 16.60
N LYS A 195 -12.63 -6.63 15.77
CA LYS A 195 -14.01 -6.95 16.20
C LYS A 195 -14.09 -8.09 17.21
N ARG A 196 -13.27 -9.14 17.06
CA ARG A 196 -13.30 -10.34 17.95
C ARG A 196 -12.95 -10.08 19.41
N GLY A 197 -12.49 -8.93 19.79
CA GLY A 197 -12.06 -8.62 21.15
C GLY A 197 -12.75 -7.43 21.76
N ALA A 198 -13.86 -7.04 21.19
CA ALA A 198 -14.53 -5.84 21.58
C ALA A 198 -15.99 -6.17 21.95
N ASP A 199 -16.42 -5.72 23.15
CA ASP A 199 -17.80 -5.81 23.59
C ASP A 199 -18.63 -4.70 22.93
N GLY A 200 -19.63 -5.05 22.11
CA GLY A 200 -20.58 -4.12 21.53
C GLY A 200 -20.48 -3.91 20.01
N GLU A 201 -21.39 -3.11 19.43
CA GLU A 201 -21.38 -2.71 18.02
C GLU A 201 -20.24 -1.72 17.75
N HIS A 202 -19.38 -2.05 16.77
CA HIS A 202 -18.25 -1.23 16.33
C HIS A 202 -18.57 -0.53 15.01
N THR A 203 -19.48 0.41 15.05
CA THR A 203 -19.90 1.21 13.90
C THR A 203 -18.81 2.13 13.37
N SER A 204 -17.78 2.42 14.20
CA SER A 204 -16.66 3.27 13.82
C SER A 204 -15.62 2.60 12.92
N LEU A 205 -15.57 1.25 12.85
CA LEU A 205 -14.61 0.53 12.02
C LEU A 205 -15.01 0.58 10.55
N ALA A 206 -14.20 1.23 9.75
CA ALA A 206 -14.33 1.31 8.30
C ALA A 206 -13.17 0.58 7.60
N MET A 207 -13.44 0.03 6.42
CA MET A 207 -12.42 -0.58 5.58
C MET A 207 -12.25 0.24 4.30
N HIS A 208 -11.07 0.82 4.15
CA HIS A 208 -10.64 1.43 2.89
C HIS A 208 -9.32 0.77 2.47
N THR A 209 -9.40 -0.17 1.54
CA THR A 209 -8.21 -0.89 1.04
C THR A 209 -7.27 0.04 0.28
N ASN A 210 -6.04 -0.41 0.05
CA ASN A 210 -5.17 0.28 -0.89
C ASN A 210 -5.77 0.19 -2.30
N GLY A 211 -5.63 1.27 -3.04
CA GLY A 211 -5.86 1.30 -4.46
C GLY A 211 -4.58 1.05 -5.25
N VAL A 212 -4.70 1.13 -6.56
CA VAL A 212 -3.58 1.17 -7.50
C VAL A 212 -3.70 2.42 -8.37
N ASP A 213 -2.55 2.88 -8.85
CA ASP A 213 -2.52 3.96 -9.84
C ASP A 213 -2.90 3.37 -11.20
N CYS A 214 -3.72 4.11 -11.93
CA CYS A 214 -4.09 3.79 -13.30
C CYS A 214 -3.55 4.88 -14.20
N VAL A 215 -2.99 4.50 -15.34
CA VAL A 215 -2.60 5.47 -16.37
C VAL A 215 -3.84 6.26 -16.81
N GLU A 216 -3.64 7.48 -17.27
CA GLU A 216 -4.74 8.30 -17.79
C GLU A 216 -5.35 7.70 -19.05
N THR A 217 -4.47 7.17 -19.91
CA THR A 217 -4.85 6.47 -21.14
C THR A 217 -3.86 5.32 -21.39
N PRO A 218 -4.35 4.07 -21.56
CA PRO A 218 -3.46 2.93 -21.88
C PRO A 218 -2.66 3.18 -23.17
N SER A 219 -1.38 2.80 -23.13
CA SER A 219 -0.53 2.86 -24.32
C SER A 219 -1.04 1.91 -25.41
N LYS A 220 -0.91 2.34 -26.67
CA LYS A 220 -1.17 1.49 -27.84
C LYS A 220 0.12 1.10 -28.58
N THR A 221 1.27 1.48 -28.01
CA THR A 221 2.59 1.19 -28.56
C THR A 221 3.25 0.14 -27.71
N TYR A 222 3.56 -1.01 -28.28
CA TYR A 222 4.15 -2.16 -27.59
C TYR A 222 5.44 -2.60 -28.27
N ASP A 223 6.40 -3.08 -27.47
CA ASP A 223 7.41 -4.01 -27.96
C ASP A 223 6.76 -5.40 -27.98
N GLU A 224 6.43 -5.89 -29.17
CA GLU A 224 5.76 -7.19 -29.36
C GLU A 224 6.54 -8.40 -28.84
N ASN A 225 7.81 -8.22 -28.47
CA ASN A 225 8.67 -9.25 -27.91
C ASN A 225 8.89 -9.10 -26.41
N LYS A 226 8.31 -8.07 -25.75
CA LYS A 226 8.49 -7.82 -24.33
C LYS A 226 7.36 -8.44 -23.49
N ILE A 227 7.73 -9.39 -22.63
CA ILE A 227 6.86 -9.95 -21.60
C ILE A 227 7.39 -9.49 -20.24
N THR A 228 6.50 -8.98 -19.36
CA THR A 228 6.91 -8.42 -18.08
C THR A 228 6.29 -9.16 -16.89
N TYR A 229 7.09 -9.37 -15.85
CA TYR A 229 6.66 -9.76 -14.51
C TYR A 229 7.01 -8.65 -13.52
N ILE A 230 6.08 -8.28 -12.64
CA ILE A 230 6.25 -7.23 -11.63
C ILE A 230 6.27 -7.86 -10.25
N GLY A 231 7.25 -7.51 -9.38
CA GLY A 231 7.22 -7.94 -7.99
C GLY A 231 8.51 -7.71 -7.23
N ASN A 232 8.40 -7.56 -5.91
CA ASN A 232 9.58 -7.53 -5.04
C ASN A 232 10.19 -8.94 -4.95
N MET A 233 11.42 -9.10 -5.41
CA MET A 233 12.10 -10.41 -5.51
C MET A 233 12.63 -10.93 -4.17
N ARG A 234 12.47 -10.18 -3.07
CA ARG A 234 12.72 -10.69 -1.71
C ARG A 234 11.77 -11.83 -1.33
N THR A 235 10.55 -11.85 -1.88
CA THR A 235 9.54 -12.83 -1.50
C THR A 235 9.69 -14.15 -2.27
N LEU A 236 9.63 -15.27 -1.56
CA LEU A 236 9.78 -16.60 -2.16
C LEU A 236 8.73 -16.90 -3.25
N GLN A 237 7.51 -16.40 -3.07
CA GLN A 237 6.44 -16.56 -4.07
C GLN A 237 6.76 -15.88 -5.41
N ASN A 238 7.42 -14.71 -5.39
CA ASN A 238 7.83 -14.02 -6.61
C ASN A 238 9.02 -14.71 -7.26
N GLN A 239 9.98 -15.18 -6.46
CA GLN A 239 11.11 -15.97 -6.95
C GLN A 239 10.63 -17.26 -7.65
N ASP A 240 9.72 -18.01 -7.02
CA ASP A 240 9.14 -19.23 -7.61
C ASP A 240 8.45 -18.93 -8.94
N ALA A 241 7.64 -17.87 -9.01
CA ALA A 241 6.91 -17.49 -10.21
C ALA A 241 7.84 -17.14 -11.39
N VAL A 242 8.90 -16.36 -11.16
CA VAL A 242 9.83 -15.98 -12.25
C VAL A 242 10.72 -17.14 -12.66
N ILE A 243 11.14 -18.01 -11.74
CA ILE A 243 11.88 -19.23 -12.06
C ILE A 243 11.02 -20.17 -12.91
N PHE A 244 9.78 -20.40 -12.50
CA PHE A 244 8.82 -21.23 -13.25
C PHE A 244 8.59 -20.68 -14.66
N PHE A 245 8.40 -19.36 -14.82
CA PHE A 245 8.25 -18.76 -16.13
C PHE A 245 9.53 -18.92 -16.97
N ALA A 246 10.68 -18.60 -16.41
CA ALA A 246 11.97 -18.62 -17.12
C ALA A 246 12.36 -20.03 -17.58
N GLN A 247 12.12 -21.06 -16.76
CA GLN A 247 12.59 -22.42 -17.00
C GLN A 247 11.60 -23.27 -17.77
N GLU A 248 10.29 -23.10 -17.56
CA GLU A 248 9.27 -23.97 -18.11
C GLU A 248 8.41 -23.29 -19.20
N ILE A 249 8.10 -21.99 -19.08
CA ILE A 249 7.16 -21.29 -19.99
C ILE A 249 7.91 -20.59 -21.13
N LEU A 250 8.92 -19.78 -20.79
CA LEU A 250 9.67 -19.01 -21.79
C LEU A 250 10.26 -19.87 -22.92
N PRO A 251 10.83 -21.08 -22.67
CA PRO A 251 11.32 -21.94 -23.74
C PRO A 251 10.22 -22.38 -24.73
N LEU A 252 8.98 -22.57 -24.27
CA LEU A 252 7.85 -22.91 -25.13
C LEU A 252 7.47 -21.75 -26.05
N ILE A 253 7.46 -20.53 -25.52
CA ILE A 253 7.20 -19.32 -26.29
C ILE A 253 8.32 -19.10 -27.32
N LYS A 254 9.58 -19.23 -26.91
CA LYS A 254 10.75 -19.02 -27.80
C LYS A 254 10.81 -19.96 -28.99
N LYS A 255 10.26 -21.17 -28.91
CA LYS A 255 10.15 -22.08 -30.07
C LYS A 255 9.35 -21.47 -31.23
N LYS A 256 8.40 -20.57 -30.94
CA LYS A 256 7.52 -19.93 -31.94
C LYS A 256 7.87 -18.45 -32.15
N ARG A 257 8.46 -17.79 -31.14
CA ARG A 257 8.92 -16.37 -31.17
C ARG A 257 10.34 -16.24 -30.59
N PRO A 258 11.36 -16.50 -31.40
CA PRO A 258 12.76 -16.54 -30.91
C PRO A 258 13.28 -15.24 -30.29
N LEU A 259 12.72 -14.08 -30.69
CA LEU A 259 13.15 -12.76 -30.24
C LEU A 259 12.49 -12.30 -28.92
N VAL A 260 11.59 -13.14 -28.34
CA VAL A 260 10.90 -12.77 -27.10
C VAL A 260 11.90 -12.56 -25.95
N LYS A 261 11.65 -11.52 -25.16
CA LYS A 261 12.41 -11.20 -23.95
C LYS A 261 11.49 -11.17 -22.73
N PHE A 262 11.98 -11.69 -21.63
CA PHE A 262 11.29 -11.69 -20.35
C PHE A 262 11.93 -10.67 -19.40
N TYR A 263 11.15 -9.69 -18.95
CA TYR A 263 11.58 -8.65 -18.04
C TYR A 263 11.08 -8.96 -16.62
N ILE A 264 12.00 -9.13 -15.69
CA ILE A 264 11.74 -9.31 -14.25
C ILE A 264 11.93 -7.95 -13.59
N VAL A 265 10.82 -7.24 -13.37
CA VAL A 265 10.82 -5.86 -12.86
C VAL A 265 10.51 -5.85 -11.38
N GLY A 266 11.46 -5.35 -10.56
CA GLY A 266 11.23 -5.15 -9.14
C GLY A 266 12.46 -5.27 -8.26
N ALA A 267 12.33 -4.71 -7.05
CA ALA A 267 13.41 -4.53 -6.11
C ALA A 267 13.99 -5.84 -5.56
N GLU A 268 15.24 -5.75 -5.12
CA GLU A 268 15.95 -6.74 -4.30
C GLU A 268 16.01 -8.17 -4.88
N PRO A 269 16.43 -8.34 -6.15
CA PRO A 269 16.63 -9.66 -6.70
C PRO A 269 17.80 -10.37 -5.99
N PRO A 270 17.56 -11.55 -5.36
CA PRO A 270 18.63 -12.34 -4.78
C PRO A 270 19.49 -12.99 -5.87
N GLN A 271 20.64 -13.55 -5.50
CA GLN A 271 21.64 -14.05 -6.44
C GLN A 271 21.07 -15.10 -7.43
N ASN A 272 20.17 -15.98 -6.97
CA ASN A 272 19.52 -16.98 -7.82
C ASN A 272 18.61 -16.35 -8.90
N ILE A 273 18.02 -15.20 -8.65
CA ILE A 273 17.22 -14.45 -9.65
C ILE A 273 18.13 -13.64 -10.57
N GLN A 274 19.18 -13.01 -10.03
CA GLN A 274 20.18 -12.31 -10.84
C GLN A 274 20.87 -13.27 -11.84
N ALA A 275 21.10 -14.52 -11.44
CA ALA A 275 21.69 -15.56 -12.29
C ALA A 275 20.79 -16.01 -13.47
N LEU A 276 19.51 -15.63 -13.50
CA LEU A 276 18.61 -15.86 -14.63
C LEU A 276 18.90 -14.90 -15.81
N ALA A 277 19.58 -13.78 -15.55
CA ALA A 277 19.86 -12.77 -16.56
C ALA A 277 20.64 -13.38 -17.75
N SER A 278 20.18 -13.07 -18.97
CA SER A 278 20.72 -13.55 -20.23
C SER A 278 20.30 -12.62 -21.37
N ASP A 279 20.63 -12.94 -22.61
CA ASP A 279 20.16 -12.17 -23.78
C ASP A 279 18.62 -12.13 -23.88
N ASP A 280 17.95 -13.12 -23.30
CA ASP A 280 16.50 -13.32 -23.34
C ASP A 280 15.78 -12.91 -22.04
N ILE A 281 16.51 -12.73 -20.94
CA ILE A 281 15.96 -12.41 -19.62
C ILE A 281 16.65 -11.19 -19.04
N VAL A 282 15.86 -10.14 -18.79
CA VAL A 282 16.33 -8.88 -18.21
C VAL A 282 15.86 -8.82 -16.75
N VAL A 283 16.79 -8.71 -15.80
CA VAL A 283 16.51 -8.48 -14.38
C VAL A 283 16.83 -7.03 -14.07
N THR A 284 15.78 -6.18 -13.89
CA THR A 284 15.98 -4.72 -13.75
C THR A 284 16.44 -4.31 -12.37
N GLY A 285 16.10 -5.06 -11.33
CA GLY A 285 16.20 -4.56 -9.97
C GLY A 285 15.12 -3.50 -9.68
N PHE A 286 15.40 -2.62 -8.70
CA PHE A 286 14.53 -1.49 -8.40
C PHE A 286 14.50 -0.52 -9.59
N VAL A 287 13.30 -0.01 -9.90
CA VAL A 287 13.08 1.03 -10.92
C VAL A 287 12.37 2.21 -10.26
N ASP A 288 12.81 3.43 -10.57
CA ASP A 288 12.21 4.65 -10.00
C ASP A 288 10.80 4.90 -10.56
N ASP A 289 10.60 4.59 -11.82
CA ASP A 289 9.33 4.73 -12.54
C ASP A 289 8.91 3.38 -13.11
N LEU A 290 8.00 2.73 -12.39
CA LEU A 290 7.46 1.44 -12.78
C LEU A 290 6.55 1.56 -14.01
N GLU A 291 5.74 2.61 -14.08
CA GLU A 291 4.81 2.84 -15.18
C GLU A 291 5.55 2.94 -16.51
N THR A 292 6.51 3.84 -16.62
CA THR A 292 7.34 3.99 -17.83
C THR A 292 8.10 2.70 -18.18
N THR A 293 8.53 1.95 -17.15
CA THR A 293 9.29 0.71 -17.37
C THR A 293 8.45 -0.39 -18.02
N ILE A 294 7.14 -0.45 -17.73
CA ILE A 294 6.26 -1.54 -18.17
C ILE A 294 5.31 -1.16 -19.31
N GLN A 295 5.05 0.12 -19.55
CA GLN A 295 4.01 0.62 -20.45
C GLN A 295 4.15 0.16 -21.91
N ASP A 296 5.37 -0.17 -22.35
CA ASP A 296 5.67 -0.69 -23.69
C ASP A 296 5.63 -2.22 -23.77
N SER A 297 5.31 -2.92 -22.69
CA SER A 297 5.24 -4.38 -22.68
C SER A 297 4.04 -4.88 -23.50
N CYS A 298 4.27 -5.97 -24.24
CA CYS A 298 3.20 -6.64 -24.99
C CYS A 298 2.13 -7.23 -24.07
N LEU A 299 2.59 -7.81 -22.97
CA LEU A 299 1.74 -8.37 -21.93
C LEU A 299 2.49 -8.50 -20.60
N ALA A 300 1.75 -8.64 -19.52
CA ALA A 300 2.29 -9.03 -18.23
C ALA A 300 1.91 -10.48 -17.88
N VAL A 301 2.74 -11.13 -17.07
CA VAL A 301 2.49 -12.49 -16.58
C VAL A 301 2.55 -12.53 -15.05
N ALA A 302 1.69 -13.38 -14.47
CA ALA A 302 1.69 -13.64 -13.04
C ALA A 302 1.49 -15.15 -12.77
N PRO A 303 2.46 -16.01 -13.09
CA PRO A 303 2.37 -17.45 -12.96
C PRO A 303 2.66 -17.89 -11.51
N VAL A 304 1.93 -17.33 -10.55
CA VAL A 304 2.14 -17.51 -9.11
C VAL A 304 1.51 -18.82 -8.66
N ARG A 305 2.32 -19.71 -8.08
CA ARG A 305 1.88 -21.05 -7.62
C ARG A 305 1.65 -21.10 -6.10
N VAL A 306 2.16 -20.11 -5.38
CA VAL A 306 1.97 -19.95 -3.92
C VAL A 306 1.67 -18.49 -3.64
N ALA A 307 0.49 -18.19 -3.11
CA ALA A 307 0.12 -16.82 -2.74
C ALA A 307 -0.93 -16.79 -1.64
N ALA A 308 -1.03 -15.65 -0.94
CA ALA A 308 -2.14 -15.32 -0.08
C ALA A 308 -2.62 -13.89 -0.42
N GLY A 309 -3.94 -13.68 -0.46
CA GLY A 309 -4.58 -12.39 -0.71
C GLY A 309 -4.40 -11.83 -2.13
N ILE A 310 -4.84 -10.60 -2.30
CA ILE A 310 -4.80 -9.86 -3.57
C ILE A 310 -3.35 -9.61 -4.00
N GLN A 311 -3.06 -9.93 -5.26
CA GLN A 311 -1.74 -9.69 -5.86
C GLN A 311 -1.73 -8.34 -6.59
N ASN A 312 -1.32 -7.27 -5.89
CA ASN A 312 -1.30 -5.90 -6.44
C ASN A 312 -0.57 -5.78 -7.78
N LYS A 313 0.42 -6.63 -8.04
CA LYS A 313 1.15 -6.65 -9.32
C LYS A 313 0.26 -6.85 -10.54
N VAL A 314 -0.81 -7.64 -10.39
CA VAL A 314 -1.80 -7.86 -11.45
C VAL A 314 -2.62 -6.59 -11.66
N LEU A 315 -3.10 -5.99 -10.59
CA LEU A 315 -3.87 -4.75 -10.66
C LEU A 315 -3.02 -3.60 -11.22
N VAL A 316 -1.73 -3.52 -10.86
CA VAL A 316 -0.78 -2.52 -11.42
C VAL A 316 -0.60 -2.72 -12.91
N ALA A 317 -0.37 -3.96 -13.39
CA ALA A 317 -0.24 -4.24 -14.81
C ALA A 317 -1.53 -3.89 -15.59
N MET A 318 -2.69 -4.30 -15.08
CA MET A 318 -4.00 -4.00 -15.67
C MET A 318 -4.30 -2.49 -15.62
N GLY A 319 -3.97 -1.79 -14.52
CA GLY A 319 -4.09 -0.33 -14.41
C GLY A 319 -3.22 0.43 -15.42
N GLY A 320 -2.12 -0.17 -15.85
CA GLY A 320 -1.29 0.28 -16.98
C GLY A 320 -1.84 -0.08 -18.36
N GLY A 321 -2.97 -0.81 -18.42
CA GLY A 321 -3.58 -1.26 -19.68
C GLY A 321 -2.94 -2.50 -20.28
N LEU A 322 -2.08 -3.22 -19.54
CA LEU A 322 -1.46 -4.44 -20.03
C LEU A 322 -2.40 -5.63 -19.89
N PRO A 323 -2.58 -6.47 -20.93
CA PRO A 323 -3.25 -7.75 -20.79
C PRO A 323 -2.41 -8.67 -19.89
N VAL A 324 -3.08 -9.44 -19.02
CA VAL A 324 -2.40 -10.27 -18.03
C VAL A 324 -2.75 -11.74 -18.24
N VAL A 325 -1.72 -12.61 -18.23
CA VAL A 325 -1.88 -14.07 -18.12
C VAL A 325 -1.45 -14.50 -16.72
N MET A 326 -2.35 -15.13 -15.97
CA MET A 326 -2.14 -15.46 -14.57
C MET A 326 -2.65 -16.86 -14.20
N THR A 327 -2.31 -17.32 -12.99
CA THR A 327 -2.85 -18.59 -12.44
C THR A 327 -4.20 -18.37 -11.75
N SER A 328 -4.98 -19.45 -11.63
CA SER A 328 -6.27 -19.47 -10.92
C SER A 328 -6.15 -19.12 -9.43
N LEU A 329 -4.97 -19.27 -8.85
CA LEU A 329 -4.70 -18.90 -7.47
C LEU A 329 -4.90 -17.38 -7.24
N ILE A 330 -4.56 -16.56 -8.23
CA ILE A 330 -4.72 -15.10 -8.18
C ILE A 330 -6.19 -14.70 -8.34
N SER A 331 -6.90 -15.32 -9.30
CA SER A 331 -8.29 -14.95 -9.60
C SER A 331 -9.24 -15.21 -8.43
N ARG A 332 -8.93 -16.16 -7.55
CA ARG A 332 -9.73 -16.41 -6.34
C ARG A 332 -9.80 -15.22 -5.37
N ALA A 333 -8.78 -14.34 -5.40
CA ALA A 333 -8.73 -13.16 -4.55
C ALA A 333 -9.31 -11.90 -5.19
N ILE A 334 -9.64 -11.95 -6.50
CA ILE A 334 -10.17 -10.84 -7.30
C ILE A 334 -11.38 -11.42 -8.08
N PRO A 335 -12.58 -11.40 -7.48
CA PRO A 335 -13.75 -12.09 -8.05
C PRO A 335 -14.21 -11.54 -9.41
N GLU A 336 -13.85 -10.31 -9.75
CA GLU A 336 -14.22 -9.63 -10.99
C GLU A 336 -13.36 -10.05 -12.19
N LEU A 337 -12.34 -10.92 -11.99
CA LEU A 337 -11.53 -11.45 -13.08
C LEU A 337 -12.28 -12.54 -13.86
N GLU A 338 -12.42 -12.33 -15.16
CA GLU A 338 -13.10 -13.23 -16.10
C GLU A 338 -12.15 -13.70 -17.20
N ASP A 339 -11.96 -15.04 -17.28
CA ASP A 339 -11.08 -15.66 -18.28
C ASP A 339 -11.55 -15.39 -19.71
N GLY A 340 -10.66 -14.85 -20.53
CA GLY A 340 -10.93 -14.51 -21.93
C GLY A 340 -11.71 -13.20 -22.14
N VAL A 341 -12.02 -12.47 -21.06
CA VAL A 341 -12.68 -11.17 -21.11
C VAL A 341 -11.70 -10.07 -20.72
N ASN A 342 -11.21 -10.09 -19.48
CA ASN A 342 -10.31 -9.05 -18.94
C ASN A 342 -8.92 -9.58 -18.55
N CYS A 343 -8.70 -10.88 -18.64
CA CYS A 343 -7.43 -11.56 -18.42
C CYS A 343 -7.45 -12.97 -19.02
N TYR A 344 -6.32 -13.69 -18.95
CA TYR A 344 -6.27 -15.13 -19.16
C TYR A 344 -5.84 -15.86 -17.90
N ILE A 345 -6.58 -16.94 -17.54
CA ILE A 345 -6.35 -17.73 -16.33
C ILE A 345 -5.92 -19.14 -16.73
N ARG A 346 -4.65 -19.51 -16.47
CA ARG A 346 -4.07 -20.82 -16.82
C ARG A 346 -3.08 -21.24 -15.73
N ASP A 347 -3.05 -22.55 -15.43
CA ASP A 347 -2.25 -23.07 -14.31
C ASP A 347 -1.02 -23.88 -14.75
N ASP A 348 -0.97 -24.37 -15.99
CA ASP A 348 0.15 -25.15 -16.51
C ASP A 348 0.98 -24.37 -17.53
N ALA A 349 2.25 -24.74 -17.66
CA ALA A 349 3.20 -24.05 -18.52
C ALA A 349 2.81 -24.01 -20.01
N PRO A 350 2.33 -25.11 -20.63
CA PRO A 350 1.89 -25.08 -22.03
C PRO A 350 0.71 -24.15 -22.27
N SER A 351 -0.31 -24.18 -21.40
CA SER A 351 -1.50 -23.32 -21.52
C SER A 351 -1.17 -21.85 -21.32
N ILE A 352 -0.27 -21.52 -20.37
CA ILE A 352 0.23 -20.15 -20.19
C ILE A 352 0.96 -19.67 -21.44
N ALA A 353 1.88 -20.50 -21.97
CA ALA A 353 2.64 -20.17 -23.17
C ALA A 353 1.72 -19.93 -24.39
N ASP A 354 0.67 -20.75 -24.56
CA ASP A 354 -0.29 -20.59 -25.65
C ASP A 354 -1.08 -19.28 -25.54
N ARG A 355 -1.48 -18.85 -24.33
CA ARG A 355 -2.15 -17.55 -24.14
C ARG A 355 -1.20 -16.37 -24.36
N CYS A 356 0.04 -16.46 -23.91
CA CYS A 356 1.06 -15.45 -24.23
C CYS A 356 1.24 -15.32 -25.76
N LEU A 357 1.39 -16.42 -26.47
CA LEU A 357 1.52 -16.41 -27.93
C LEU A 357 0.28 -15.88 -28.64
N LEU A 358 -0.93 -16.17 -28.15
CA LEU A 358 -2.17 -15.62 -28.66
C LEU A 358 -2.17 -14.09 -28.58
N LEU A 359 -1.84 -13.54 -27.42
CA LEU A 359 -1.77 -12.08 -27.19
C LEU A 359 -0.66 -11.42 -28.04
N MET A 360 0.49 -12.07 -28.16
CA MET A 360 1.61 -11.55 -28.97
C MET A 360 1.31 -11.52 -30.46
N ASN A 361 0.49 -12.47 -30.96
CA ASN A 361 0.20 -12.62 -32.39
C ASN A 361 -1.08 -11.90 -32.83
N ASN A 362 -1.94 -11.46 -31.89
CA ASN A 362 -3.25 -10.86 -32.20
C ASN A 362 -3.40 -9.52 -31.46
N LYS A 363 -3.11 -8.44 -32.19
CA LYS A 363 -3.23 -7.08 -31.67
C LYS A 363 -4.62 -6.77 -31.13
N ASP A 364 -5.67 -7.13 -31.88
CA ASP A 364 -7.05 -6.82 -31.49
C ASP A 364 -7.48 -7.53 -30.21
N ILE A 365 -7.11 -8.81 -30.04
CA ILE A 365 -7.39 -9.56 -28.83
C ILE A 365 -6.58 -8.97 -27.66
N ARG A 366 -5.31 -8.66 -27.88
CA ARG A 366 -4.43 -8.04 -26.89
C ARG A 366 -5.00 -6.72 -26.37
N ASP A 367 -5.37 -5.83 -27.28
CA ASP A 367 -5.89 -4.52 -26.97
C ASP A 367 -7.26 -4.61 -26.28
N ALA A 368 -8.14 -5.52 -26.71
CA ALA A 368 -9.43 -5.75 -26.06
C ALA A 368 -9.26 -6.26 -24.61
N ILE A 369 -8.47 -7.32 -24.38
CA ILE A 369 -8.21 -7.87 -23.04
C ILE A 369 -7.53 -6.83 -22.14
N GLY A 370 -6.56 -6.06 -22.66
CA GLY A 370 -5.87 -5.01 -21.90
C GLY A 370 -6.82 -3.87 -21.51
N LEU A 371 -7.70 -3.46 -22.41
CA LEU A 371 -8.68 -2.39 -22.16
C LEU A 371 -9.75 -2.82 -21.13
N GLU A 372 -10.29 -4.03 -21.24
CA GLU A 372 -11.27 -4.55 -20.27
C GLU A 372 -10.63 -4.72 -18.89
N GLY A 373 -9.38 -5.21 -18.82
CA GLY A 373 -8.61 -5.26 -17.58
C GLY A 373 -8.37 -3.87 -16.97
N TYR A 374 -8.07 -2.88 -17.79
CA TYR A 374 -7.90 -1.50 -17.35
C TYR A 374 -9.21 -0.91 -16.80
N HIS A 375 -10.34 -1.10 -17.47
CA HIS A 375 -11.64 -0.64 -16.99
C HIS A 375 -12.01 -1.26 -15.65
N LEU A 376 -11.84 -2.59 -15.52
CA LEU A 376 -12.06 -3.29 -14.27
C LEU A 376 -11.28 -2.66 -13.11
N VAL A 377 -9.97 -2.42 -13.32
CA VAL A 377 -9.11 -1.89 -12.26
C VAL A 377 -9.45 -0.43 -11.95
N ARG A 378 -9.66 0.40 -12.97
CA ARG A 378 -10.01 1.81 -12.82
C ARG A 378 -11.32 2.00 -12.04
N GLU A 379 -12.32 1.17 -12.31
CA GLU A 379 -13.65 1.26 -11.73
C GLU A 379 -13.75 0.64 -10.33
N ASN A 380 -12.93 -0.39 -10.04
CA ASN A 380 -13.06 -1.14 -8.79
C ASN A 380 -11.85 -1.05 -7.86
N TYR A 381 -10.65 -0.76 -8.38
CA TYR A 381 -9.40 -0.86 -7.63
C TYR A 381 -8.54 0.40 -7.66
N SER A 382 -8.95 1.47 -8.35
CA SER A 382 -8.24 2.75 -8.29
C SER A 382 -8.28 3.36 -6.89
N TRP A 383 -7.30 4.20 -6.57
CA TRP A 383 -7.29 4.92 -5.30
C TRP A 383 -8.54 5.76 -5.10
N SER A 384 -9.07 6.39 -6.16
CA SER A 384 -10.30 7.19 -6.07
C SER A 384 -11.52 6.37 -5.65
N GLU A 385 -11.67 5.16 -6.18
CA GLU A 385 -12.78 4.28 -5.78
C GLU A 385 -12.57 3.69 -4.37
N LYS A 386 -11.35 3.25 -4.04
CA LYS A 386 -11.06 2.68 -2.71
C LYS A 386 -11.15 3.69 -1.57
N LEU A 387 -10.98 4.98 -1.86
CA LEU A 387 -11.10 6.07 -0.88
C LEU A 387 -12.44 6.80 -0.91
N LYS A 388 -13.38 6.37 -1.74
CA LYS A 388 -14.70 7.01 -1.86
C LYS A 388 -15.41 7.11 -0.50
N GLY A 389 -15.78 8.36 -0.11
CA GLY A 389 -16.38 8.64 1.18
C GLY A 389 -15.41 8.51 2.38
N TYR A 390 -14.13 8.56 2.14
CA TYR A 390 -13.11 8.48 3.20
C TYR A 390 -13.29 9.60 4.24
N GLU A 391 -13.58 10.82 3.82
CA GLU A 391 -13.76 12.02 4.66
C GLU A 391 -15.10 12.06 5.43
N SER A 392 -16.02 11.16 5.15
CA SER A 392 -17.32 11.11 5.84
C SER A 392 -17.17 10.52 7.23
N ILE A 393 -17.64 11.23 8.27
CA ILE A 393 -17.68 10.82 9.67
C ILE A 393 -19.12 10.51 10.06
#